data_22e4f6242b81ecf9577d2dd7ceefd163
#
_entry.id   22e4f6242b81ecf9577d2dd7ceefd163
#
_cell.length_a   1.000
_cell.length_b   1.000
_cell.length_c   1.000
_cell.angle_alpha   90.00
_cell.angle_beta   90.00
_cell.angle_gamma   90.00
#
_symmetry.space_group_name_H-M   'P 1'
#
loop_
_entity.id
_entity.type
_entity.pdbx_description
1 polymer ?
#
loop_
_entity_poly.entity_id
_entity_poly.type
_entity_poly.pdbx_seq_one_letter_code
_entity_poly.pdbx_strand_id
1 'polypeptide(L)'
;MRRTDPISGYTYNTRGSGRAKWIILLIVVAVVAVCATLLITQPWAGGDENPPGGGLIIDSGAGDYVSQVIDAKIEPNVAVPGWSSITIPSGTTQVTSVDFYNPEENAGLYYLTYKLSLADTGEVLYESNAIPPGKHIQSITLSRPLDAGTYNALFVGVSSDMRYGCT
;
A
#
# COMPACT_ATOMS: atom_id res chain seq x y z
N MET A 1 34.18 -66.14 35.35
CA MET A 1 33.25 -65.67 34.31
C MET A 1 32.96 -64.21 34.63
N ARG A 2 33.63 -63.27 33.95
CA ARG A 2 33.51 -61.80 34.14
C ARG A 2 32.36 -61.31 33.30
N ARG A 3 31.39 -60.68 33.88
CA ARG A 3 30.39 -59.88 33.15
C ARG A 3 30.79 -58.44 33.32
N THR A 4 31.16 -57.83 32.24
CA THR A 4 31.43 -56.41 32.12
C THR A 4 30.12 -55.76 31.72
N ASP A 5 29.62 -54.83 32.54
CA ASP A 5 28.56 -53.92 32.17
C ASP A 5 29.20 -52.58 31.84
N PRO A 6 29.00 -52.05 30.65
CA PRO A 6 29.37 -50.68 30.33
C PRO A 6 28.12 -49.86 30.18
N ILE A 7 27.88 -48.90 31.02
CA ILE A 7 27.25 -47.63 30.60
C ILE A 7 27.54 -46.61 31.71
N SER A 8 28.52 -45.82 31.42
CA SER A 8 28.88 -44.65 32.17
C SER A 8 27.74 -43.66 32.22
N GLY A 9 27.21 -43.44 33.41
CA GLY A 9 26.21 -42.38 33.64
C GLY A 9 26.85 -41.00 33.50
N TYR A 10 26.31 -40.21 32.63
CA TYR A 10 26.53 -38.78 32.62
C TYR A 10 25.77 -38.15 33.80
N THR A 11 26.44 -37.88 34.89
CA THR A 11 25.91 -37.08 35.98
C THR A 11 25.94 -35.62 35.54
N TYR A 12 24.80 -35.05 35.19
CA TYR A 12 24.67 -33.59 35.05
C TYR A 12 24.78 -32.95 36.41
N ASN A 13 25.89 -32.34 36.67
CA ASN A 13 26.11 -31.56 37.88
C ASN A 13 25.41 -30.19 37.76
N THR A 14 24.13 -30.12 38.13
CA THR A 14 23.35 -28.87 38.18
C THR A 14 23.66 -28.10 39.46
N ARG A 15 24.93 -27.78 39.69
CA ARG A 15 25.31 -26.66 40.58
C ARG A 15 25.30 -25.37 39.77
N GLY A 16 24.13 -25.00 39.28
CA GLY A 16 23.90 -23.67 38.73
C GLY A 16 23.95 -22.67 39.88
N SER A 17 25.06 -21.93 39.99
CA SER A 17 25.21 -20.80 40.92
C SER A 17 24.02 -19.86 40.67
N GLY A 18 23.48 -19.25 41.76
CA GLY A 18 22.35 -18.30 41.64
C GLY A 18 22.55 -17.19 40.60
N ARG A 19 23.81 -16.91 40.25
CA ARG A 19 24.23 -15.97 39.20
C ARG A 19 23.75 -16.42 37.78
N ALA A 20 23.78 -17.71 37.46
CA ALA A 20 23.31 -18.20 36.15
C ALA A 20 21.81 -17.99 35.96
N LYS A 21 21.00 -18.15 37.01
CA LYS A 21 19.57 -17.90 36.95
C LYS A 21 19.25 -16.41 36.75
N TRP A 22 20.03 -15.53 37.35
CA TRP A 22 19.90 -14.08 37.16
C TRP A 22 20.32 -13.65 35.74
N ILE A 23 21.36 -14.26 35.17
CA ILE A 23 21.80 -13.99 33.81
C ILE A 23 20.70 -14.43 32.81
N ILE A 24 20.13 -15.61 32.98
CA ILE A 24 19.03 -16.09 32.14
C ILE A 24 17.80 -15.18 32.25
N LEU A 25 17.45 -14.74 33.46
CA LEU A 25 16.35 -13.80 33.69
C LEU A 25 16.58 -12.47 32.96
N LEU A 26 17.79 -11.92 33.03
CA LEU A 26 18.15 -10.67 32.33
C LEU A 26 18.08 -10.83 30.80
N ILE A 27 18.52 -11.95 30.26
CA ILE A 27 18.42 -12.23 28.82
C ILE A 27 16.93 -12.31 28.39
N VAL A 28 16.09 -12.98 29.16
CA VAL A 28 14.66 -13.07 28.84
C VAL A 28 14.00 -11.71 28.88
N VAL A 29 14.29 -10.89 29.91
CA VAL A 29 13.75 -9.53 30.00
C VAL A 29 14.23 -8.66 28.84
N ALA A 30 15.51 -8.76 28.43
CA ALA A 30 16.04 -8.02 27.29
C ALA A 30 15.36 -8.45 25.98
N VAL A 31 15.14 -9.75 25.75
CA VAL A 31 14.45 -10.27 24.56
C VAL A 31 12.99 -9.78 24.53
N VAL A 32 12.29 -9.83 25.67
CA VAL A 32 10.90 -9.32 25.75
C VAL A 32 10.84 -7.83 25.49
N ALA A 33 11.79 -7.05 26.03
CA ALA A 33 11.86 -5.61 25.77
C ALA A 33 12.12 -5.29 24.30
N VAL A 34 13.02 -6.02 23.63
CA VAL A 34 13.29 -5.87 22.20
C VAL A 34 12.07 -6.28 21.36
N CYS A 35 11.39 -7.37 21.70
CA CYS A 35 10.16 -7.76 21.02
C CYS A 35 9.04 -6.72 21.21
N ALA A 36 8.89 -6.18 22.42
CA ALA A 36 7.89 -5.15 22.70
C ALA A 36 8.20 -3.85 21.93
N THR A 37 9.48 -3.43 21.85
CA THR A 37 9.87 -2.25 21.07
C THR A 37 9.65 -2.47 19.57
N LEU A 38 9.95 -3.65 19.06
CA LEU A 38 9.70 -3.98 17.65
C LEU A 38 8.19 -3.99 17.33
N LEU A 39 7.34 -4.41 18.26
CA LEU A 39 5.88 -4.37 18.07
C LEU A 39 5.32 -2.94 18.13
N ILE A 40 5.94 -2.04 18.91
CA ILE A 40 5.51 -0.64 19.04
C ILE A 40 6.10 0.24 17.93
N THR A 41 7.30 -0.08 17.44
CA THR A 41 8.01 0.70 16.42
C THR A 41 7.82 0.15 15.00
N GLN A 42 7.10 -0.96 14.82
CA GLN A 42 6.61 -1.25 13.50
C GLN A 42 5.61 -0.15 13.16
N PRO A 43 5.97 0.80 12.23
CA PRO A 43 4.91 1.53 11.60
C PRO A 43 4.03 0.42 11.02
N TRP A 44 2.78 0.41 11.40
CA TRP A 44 1.79 -0.40 10.70
C TRP A 44 2.02 -0.10 9.23
N ALA A 45 2.69 -1.00 8.53
CA ALA A 45 2.63 -1.02 7.09
C ALA A 45 1.13 -0.97 6.83
N GLY A 46 0.67 0.15 6.25
CA GLY A 46 -0.74 0.37 6.01
C GLY A 46 -1.26 -0.93 5.43
N GLY A 47 -2.07 -1.62 6.22
CA GLY A 47 -2.62 -2.88 5.80
C GLY A 47 -3.35 -2.56 4.50
N ASP A 48 -3.12 -3.35 3.47
CA ASP A 48 -3.97 -3.36 2.31
C ASP A 48 -5.40 -3.49 2.82
N GLU A 49 -6.09 -2.36 3.01
CA GLU A 49 -7.51 -2.33 3.32
C GLU A 49 -8.26 -2.73 2.04
N ASN A 50 -8.02 -3.98 1.63
CA ASN A 50 -8.94 -4.66 0.77
C ASN A 50 -10.17 -4.98 1.60
N PRO A 51 -11.31 -4.36 1.34
CA PRO A 51 -12.54 -4.70 2.04
C PRO A 51 -12.81 -6.19 1.85
N PRO A 52 -13.24 -6.92 2.90
CA PRO A 52 -13.53 -8.34 2.80
C PRO A 52 -14.73 -8.54 1.87
N GLY A 53 -14.48 -8.94 0.64
CA GLY A 53 -15.54 -9.26 -0.32
C GLY A 53 -15.29 -8.76 -1.73
N GLY A 54 -14.30 -9.29 -2.41
CA GLY A 54 -14.31 -9.41 -3.86
C GLY A 54 -13.71 -8.29 -4.68
N GLY A 55 -12.54 -8.50 -5.21
CA GLY A 55 -12.19 -8.08 -6.57
C GLY A 55 -11.64 -6.69 -6.81
N LEU A 56 -11.86 -5.71 -5.93
CA LEU A 56 -11.33 -4.37 -6.12
C LEU A 56 -9.91 -4.27 -5.53
N ILE A 57 -8.92 -4.06 -6.37
CA ILE A 57 -7.54 -3.85 -5.94
C ILE A 57 -7.32 -2.35 -5.73
N ILE A 58 -6.97 -1.97 -4.49
CA ILE A 58 -6.61 -0.58 -4.17
C ILE A 58 -5.22 -0.27 -4.74
N ASP A 59 -5.06 0.92 -5.30
CA ASP A 59 -3.77 1.37 -5.80
C ASP A 59 -2.79 1.59 -4.64
N SER A 60 -1.65 0.90 -4.68
CA SER A 60 -0.62 0.96 -3.65
C SER A 60 0.09 2.32 -3.55
N GLY A 61 -0.05 3.16 -4.59
CA GLY A 61 0.46 4.53 -4.62
C GLY A 61 -0.52 5.59 -4.11
N ALA A 62 -1.74 5.19 -3.68
CA ALA A 62 -2.75 6.12 -3.21
C ALA A 62 -2.40 6.65 -1.81
N GLY A 63 -2.00 7.92 -1.74
CA GLY A 63 -1.74 8.66 -0.49
C GLY A 63 -2.90 9.55 -0.07
N ASP A 64 -2.79 10.19 1.10
CA ASP A 64 -3.84 11.09 1.58
C ASP A 64 -3.91 12.36 0.72
N TYR A 65 -5.11 12.73 0.30
CA TYR A 65 -5.40 13.97 -0.40
C TYR A 65 -6.16 14.93 0.52
N VAL A 66 -5.62 16.12 0.70
CA VAL A 66 -6.29 17.17 1.49
C VAL A 66 -7.00 18.10 0.50
N SER A 67 -8.31 17.97 0.35
CA SER A 67 -9.10 18.89 -0.45
C SER A 67 -9.29 20.23 0.27
N GLN A 68 -9.27 21.33 -0.47
CA GLN A 68 -9.79 22.60 0.05
C GLN A 68 -11.33 22.51 0.00
N VAL A 69 -11.94 22.41 1.17
CA VAL A 69 -13.39 22.27 1.33
C VAL A 69 -14.10 23.46 0.67
N ILE A 70 -14.81 23.20 -0.42
CA ILE A 70 -15.84 24.11 -0.92
C ILE A 70 -17.16 23.59 -0.36
N ASP A 71 -17.80 24.41 0.46
CA ASP A 71 -19.09 24.12 1.13
C ASP A 71 -20.22 24.07 0.08
N ALA A 72 -20.37 22.94 -0.61
CA ALA A 72 -21.43 22.68 -1.55
C ALA A 72 -22.28 21.49 -1.05
N LYS A 73 -23.58 21.73 -0.86
CA LYS A 73 -24.57 20.68 -0.59
C LYS A 73 -24.56 19.69 -1.76
N ILE A 74 -23.98 18.51 -1.52
CA ILE A 74 -23.75 17.52 -2.57
C ILE A 74 -24.96 16.59 -2.67
N GLU A 75 -25.63 16.62 -3.84
CA GLU A 75 -26.46 15.53 -4.34
C GLU A 75 -25.55 14.30 -4.53
N PRO A 76 -26.07 13.05 -4.49
CA PRO A 76 -25.27 11.83 -4.61
C PRO A 76 -24.72 11.65 -6.04
N ASN A 77 -23.92 12.59 -6.50
CA ASN A 77 -23.24 12.59 -7.77
C ASN A 77 -21.78 12.21 -7.55
N VAL A 78 -21.21 11.43 -8.45
CA VAL A 78 -19.77 11.14 -8.43
C VAL A 78 -19.00 12.39 -8.83
N ALA A 79 -18.05 12.81 -7.99
CA ALA A 79 -17.10 13.85 -8.31
C ALA A 79 -15.88 13.23 -9.01
N VAL A 80 -15.70 13.49 -10.30
CA VAL A 80 -14.57 13.01 -11.08
C VAL A 80 -13.73 14.21 -11.53
N PRO A 81 -12.51 14.37 -10.99
CA PRO A 81 -11.60 15.42 -11.44
C PRO A 81 -11.18 15.22 -12.90
N GLY A 82 -10.93 16.33 -13.58
CA GLY A 82 -10.47 16.34 -14.96
C GLY A 82 -9.18 17.14 -15.10
N TRP A 83 -8.34 16.76 -16.05
CA TRP A 83 -7.11 17.44 -16.41
C TRP A 83 -7.14 17.83 -17.87
N SER A 84 -6.82 19.10 -18.17
CA SER A 84 -6.74 19.59 -19.55
C SER A 84 -5.39 19.26 -20.21
N SER A 85 -4.34 19.10 -19.42
CA SER A 85 -3.01 18.74 -19.88
C SER A 85 -2.18 18.10 -18.78
N ILE A 86 -1.26 17.24 -19.18
CA ILE A 86 -0.28 16.58 -18.30
C ILE A 86 1.09 16.76 -18.96
N THR A 87 2.09 17.20 -18.20
CA THR A 87 3.47 17.29 -18.68
C THR A 87 4.23 16.05 -18.25
N ILE A 88 4.79 15.34 -19.23
CA ILE A 88 5.54 14.09 -19.01
C ILE A 88 6.97 14.30 -19.50
N PRO A 89 8.01 14.03 -18.70
CA PRO A 89 9.38 14.09 -19.15
C PRO A 89 9.63 13.08 -20.29
N SER A 90 10.28 13.52 -21.37
CA SER A 90 10.58 12.65 -22.51
C SER A 90 11.61 11.57 -22.15
N GLY A 91 11.51 10.42 -22.80
CA GLY A 91 12.48 9.33 -22.66
C GLY A 91 12.45 8.57 -21.32
N THR A 92 11.50 8.85 -20.45
CA THR A 92 11.31 8.13 -19.18
C THR A 92 9.91 7.54 -19.07
N THR A 93 9.79 6.46 -18.34
CA THR A 93 8.48 5.89 -17.96
C THR A 93 7.99 6.42 -16.62
N GLN A 94 8.88 6.93 -15.77
CA GLN A 94 8.51 7.47 -14.47
C GLN A 94 8.03 8.92 -14.59
N VAL A 95 6.82 9.18 -14.10
CA VAL A 95 6.20 10.50 -14.09
C VAL A 95 5.81 10.86 -12.66
N THR A 96 6.41 11.91 -12.12
CA THR A 96 6.20 12.36 -10.73
C THR A 96 5.49 13.71 -10.66
N SER A 97 4.94 14.18 -11.78
CA SER A 97 4.27 15.48 -11.91
C SER A 97 2.75 15.34 -12.12
N VAL A 98 2.19 14.21 -11.73
CA VAL A 98 0.74 13.98 -11.76
C VAL A 98 0.16 14.11 -10.37
N ASP A 99 -1.15 14.35 -10.30
CA ASP A 99 -1.92 14.31 -9.05
C ASP A 99 -3.32 13.79 -9.38
N PHE A 100 -3.44 12.46 -9.47
CA PHE A 100 -4.70 11.79 -9.75
C PHE A 100 -5.37 11.45 -8.43
N TYR A 101 -6.46 12.07 -8.12
CA TYR A 101 -7.09 11.95 -6.81
C TYR A 101 -8.57 11.57 -6.89
N ASN A 102 -9.06 10.96 -5.83
CA ASN A 102 -10.48 10.74 -5.61
C ASN A 102 -10.95 11.73 -4.53
N PRO A 103 -11.84 12.67 -4.88
CA PRO A 103 -12.34 13.64 -3.93
C PRO A 103 -12.98 12.98 -2.70
N GLU A 104 -12.86 13.63 -1.53
CA GLU A 104 -13.44 13.13 -0.28
C GLU A 104 -14.97 13.08 -0.33
N GLU A 105 -15.58 13.90 -1.17
CA GLU A 105 -17.04 13.93 -1.44
C GLU A 105 -17.58 12.57 -1.93
N ASN A 106 -16.71 11.73 -2.48
CA ASN A 106 -17.04 10.36 -2.89
C ASN A 106 -17.03 9.35 -1.71
N ALA A 107 -16.76 9.81 -0.47
CA ALA A 107 -16.64 8.91 0.69
C ALA A 107 -17.94 8.12 0.93
N GLY A 108 -17.77 6.81 1.10
CA GLY A 108 -18.88 5.87 1.26
C GLY A 108 -19.70 5.60 0.00
N LEU A 109 -19.29 6.14 -1.16
CA LEU A 109 -20.03 6.04 -2.43
C LEU A 109 -19.19 5.35 -3.51
N TYR A 110 -18.03 5.92 -3.87
CA TYR A 110 -17.30 5.51 -5.06
C TYR A 110 -15.78 5.43 -4.87
N TYR A 111 -15.17 4.39 -5.43
CA TYR A 111 -13.76 4.37 -5.81
C TYR A 111 -13.60 4.95 -7.21
N LEU A 112 -12.44 5.56 -7.51
CA LEU A 112 -12.10 6.00 -8.86
C LEU A 112 -10.91 5.21 -9.40
N THR A 113 -10.97 4.87 -10.68
CA THR A 113 -9.87 4.31 -11.45
C THR A 113 -9.61 5.23 -12.63
N TYR A 114 -8.33 5.53 -12.90
CA TYR A 114 -7.95 6.40 -13.99
C TYR A 114 -7.20 5.65 -15.07
N LYS A 115 -7.53 5.98 -16.32
CA LYS A 115 -6.89 5.43 -17.51
C LYS A 115 -6.41 6.55 -18.41
N LEU A 116 -5.13 6.53 -18.76
CA LEU A 116 -4.50 7.43 -19.71
C LEU A 116 -4.17 6.66 -21.00
N SER A 117 -4.69 7.10 -22.13
CA SER A 117 -4.41 6.49 -23.43
C SER A 117 -4.15 7.55 -24.50
N LEU A 118 -3.38 7.19 -25.53
CA LEU A 118 -3.20 8.02 -26.71
C LEU A 118 -4.48 8.02 -27.56
N ALA A 119 -4.99 9.22 -27.91
CA ALA A 119 -6.23 9.33 -28.67
C ALA A 119 -6.10 8.79 -30.11
N ASP A 120 -4.92 8.96 -30.70
CA ASP A 120 -4.66 8.62 -32.11
C ASP A 120 -4.54 7.11 -32.33
N THR A 121 -4.03 6.36 -31.34
CA THR A 121 -3.76 4.92 -31.44
C THR A 121 -4.62 4.06 -30.53
N GLY A 122 -5.25 4.67 -29.51
CA GLY A 122 -5.94 3.96 -28.44
C GLY A 122 -5.00 3.22 -27.48
N GLU A 123 -3.67 3.40 -27.62
CA GLU A 123 -2.67 2.77 -26.75
C GLU A 123 -2.82 3.23 -25.33
N VAL A 124 -2.92 2.27 -24.39
CA VAL A 124 -2.98 2.55 -22.95
C VAL A 124 -1.58 2.76 -22.43
N LEU A 125 -1.32 3.97 -21.95
CA LEU A 125 -0.06 4.35 -21.33
C LEU A 125 -0.02 4.07 -19.82
N TYR A 126 -1.17 4.22 -19.16
CA TYR A 126 -1.29 4.00 -17.72
C TYR A 126 -2.73 3.64 -17.37
N GLU A 127 -2.89 2.77 -16.40
CA GLU A 127 -4.17 2.44 -15.76
C GLU A 127 -3.93 2.23 -14.28
N SER A 128 -4.67 2.95 -13.43
CA SER A 128 -4.56 2.82 -11.98
C SER A 128 -5.39 1.65 -11.47
N ASN A 129 -5.05 1.18 -10.27
CA ASN A 129 -6.01 0.47 -9.44
C ASN A 129 -7.03 1.45 -8.85
N ALA A 130 -7.93 0.94 -8.01
CA ALA A 130 -8.94 1.76 -7.37
C ALA A 130 -8.32 2.73 -6.36
N ILE A 131 -8.69 3.99 -6.45
CA ILE A 131 -8.28 5.07 -5.54
C ILE A 131 -9.44 5.32 -4.58
N PRO A 132 -9.24 5.11 -3.27
CA PRO A 132 -10.24 5.44 -2.27
C PRO A 132 -10.52 6.94 -2.21
N PRO A 133 -11.71 7.38 -1.73
CA PRO A 133 -11.98 8.78 -1.46
C PRO A 133 -10.94 9.41 -0.52
N GLY A 134 -10.58 10.66 -0.79
CA GLY A 134 -9.56 11.39 -0.02
C GLY A 134 -8.12 10.92 -0.27
N LYS A 135 -7.89 10.05 -1.27
CA LYS A 135 -6.56 9.55 -1.63
C LYS A 135 -6.15 10.05 -3.01
N HIS A 136 -4.83 10.07 -3.24
CA HIS A 136 -4.26 10.49 -4.53
C HIS A 136 -3.02 9.66 -4.91
N ILE A 137 -2.69 9.70 -6.20
CA ILE A 137 -1.48 9.14 -6.80
C ILE A 137 -0.67 10.30 -7.40
N GLN A 138 0.56 10.50 -6.94
CA GLN A 138 1.45 11.56 -7.41
C GLN A 138 2.57 11.06 -8.34
N SER A 139 2.73 9.75 -8.44
CA SER A 139 3.74 9.13 -9.29
C SER A 139 3.15 7.95 -10.03
N ILE A 140 3.38 7.90 -11.33
CA ILE A 140 2.91 6.81 -12.19
C ILE A 140 4.07 6.26 -13.04
N THR A 141 3.91 5.02 -13.48
CA THR A 141 4.83 4.39 -14.43
C THR A 141 4.08 4.12 -15.72
N LEU A 142 4.52 4.75 -16.80
CA LEU A 142 3.94 4.53 -18.12
C LEU A 142 4.35 3.15 -18.66
N SER A 143 3.53 2.59 -19.53
CA SER A 143 3.80 1.33 -20.25
C SER A 143 5.06 1.42 -21.13
N ARG A 144 5.37 2.61 -21.65
CA ARG A 144 6.60 2.93 -22.36
C ARG A 144 6.96 4.41 -22.25
N PRO A 145 8.22 4.81 -22.52
CA PRO A 145 8.58 6.21 -22.61
C PRO A 145 7.95 6.86 -23.85
N LEU A 146 7.76 8.17 -23.79
CA LEU A 146 7.34 9.01 -24.91
C LEU A 146 8.52 9.86 -25.37
N ASP A 147 8.60 10.06 -26.69
CA ASP A 147 9.53 11.04 -27.28
C ASP A 147 9.06 12.47 -26.99
N ALA A 148 9.95 13.44 -27.19
CA ALA A 148 9.59 14.84 -27.06
C ALA A 148 8.53 15.22 -28.11
N GLY A 149 7.41 15.79 -27.68
CA GLY A 149 6.31 16.16 -28.57
C GLY A 149 5.04 16.50 -27.79
N THR A 150 3.99 16.82 -28.54
CA THR A 150 2.64 17.01 -28.02
C THR A 150 1.76 15.86 -28.52
N TYR A 151 1.08 15.23 -27.61
CA TYR A 151 0.22 14.07 -27.89
C TYR A 151 -1.22 14.39 -27.52
N ASN A 152 -2.15 13.99 -28.36
CA ASN A 152 -3.56 13.96 -27.99
C ASN A 152 -3.80 12.72 -27.13
N ALA A 153 -4.30 12.92 -25.92
CA ALA A 153 -4.55 11.84 -24.97
C ALA A 153 -5.98 11.87 -24.48
N LEU A 154 -6.51 10.70 -24.21
CA LEU A 154 -7.76 10.50 -23.50
C LEU A 154 -7.43 10.14 -22.05
N PHE A 155 -8.00 10.92 -21.13
CA PHE A 155 -7.95 10.65 -19.71
C PHE A 155 -9.37 10.31 -19.25
N VAL A 156 -9.57 9.08 -18.78
CA VAL A 156 -10.88 8.55 -18.40
C VAL A 156 -10.86 8.17 -16.93
N GLY A 157 -11.75 8.79 -16.15
CA GLY A 157 -12.05 8.36 -14.79
C GLY A 157 -13.25 7.42 -14.78
N VAL A 158 -13.11 6.26 -14.15
CA VAL A 158 -14.20 5.29 -13.97
C VAL A 158 -14.52 5.19 -12.49
N SER A 159 -15.80 5.38 -12.13
CA SER A 159 -16.27 5.19 -10.77
C SER A 159 -16.76 3.76 -10.56
N SER A 160 -16.42 3.19 -9.39
CA SER A 160 -16.95 1.90 -8.93
C SER A 160 -17.69 2.11 -7.62
N ASP A 161 -18.95 1.67 -7.54
CA ASP A 161 -19.77 1.80 -6.33
C ASP A 161 -19.22 0.88 -5.23
N MET A 162 -19.00 1.46 -4.05
CA MET A 162 -18.51 0.70 -2.88
C MET A 162 -19.52 -0.34 -2.38
N ARG A 163 -20.82 -0.14 -2.65
CA ARG A 163 -21.89 -1.03 -2.18
C ARG A 163 -22.02 -2.31 -3.00
N TYR A 164 -21.55 -2.29 -4.24
CA TYR A 164 -21.64 -3.41 -5.18
C TYR A 164 -20.26 -3.98 -5.50
N GLY A 165 -19.37 -4.01 -4.50
CA GLY A 165 -18.07 -4.68 -4.63
C GLY A 165 -18.28 -6.12 -5.09
N CYS A 166 -18.07 -6.34 -6.36
CA CYS A 166 -18.10 -7.56 -7.17
C CYS A 166 -18.72 -8.80 -6.54
N THR A 167 -19.83 -9.20 -7.11
CA THR A 167 -20.27 -10.62 -7.13
C THR A 167 -19.35 -11.44 -8.00
#